data_7ce1bff8116c3563ea0e792b0dfdf63e
#
_entry.id   7ce1bff8116c3563ea0e792b0dfdf63e
#
_cell.length_a   1.000
_cell.length_b   1.000
_cell.length_c   1.000
_cell.angle_alpha   90.00
_cell.angle_beta   90.00
_cell.angle_gamma   90.00
#
_symmetry.space_group_name_H-M   'P 1'
#
loop_
_entity.id
_entity.type
_entity.pdbx_description
1 polymer ?
#
loop_
_entity_poly.entity_id
_entity_poly.type
_entity_poly.pdbx_seq_one_letter_code
_entity_poly.pdbx_strand_id
1 'polypeptide(L)'
;VSAALKGPHAELVEPLLPDDDSLFVVKARHSAFYQTPLEYLLQQHGIGHIVLCGQATEQCVLYSALDAHIRHLEVTVLRDAVAHIHADLAEAALRMMERNMGARLTDVDDMRW
;
A
#
# COMPACT_ATOMS: atom_id res chain seq x y z
N VAL A 1 -2.64 -12.01 12.11
CA VAL A 1 -1.23 -12.42 11.89
C VAL A 1 -0.99 -13.81 12.44
N SER A 2 -1.24 -14.07 13.74
CA SER A 2 -0.95 -15.40 14.35
C SER A 2 -1.66 -16.58 13.69
N ALA A 3 -2.87 -16.40 13.17
CA ALA A 3 -3.60 -17.45 12.44
C ALA A 3 -2.94 -17.78 11.09
N ALA A 4 -2.43 -16.78 10.37
CA ALA A 4 -1.74 -16.98 9.10
C ALA A 4 -0.41 -17.71 9.28
N LEU A 5 0.31 -17.45 10.38
CA LEU A 5 1.56 -18.14 10.73
C LEU A 5 1.37 -19.61 11.13
N LYS A 6 0.14 -20.01 11.44
CA LYS A 6 -0.22 -21.40 11.78
C LYS A 6 -0.96 -22.10 10.64
N GLY A 7 -1.18 -21.41 9.53
CA GLY A 7 -1.92 -21.92 8.37
C GLY A 7 -1.04 -22.67 7.37
N PRO A 8 -1.66 -23.21 6.31
CA PRO A 8 -0.97 -24.03 5.30
C PRO A 8 0.04 -23.24 4.44
N HIS A 9 0.08 -21.91 4.55
CA HIS A 9 0.99 -21.02 3.80
C HIS A 9 1.90 -20.21 4.73
N ALA A 10 2.21 -20.74 5.90
CA ALA A 10 3.03 -20.06 6.90
C ALA A 10 4.38 -19.61 6.34
N GLU A 11 5.03 -20.44 5.50
CA GLU A 11 6.31 -20.14 4.86
C GLU A 11 6.28 -18.92 3.93
N LEU A 12 5.11 -18.57 3.38
CA LEU A 12 4.94 -17.36 2.55
C LEU A 12 4.71 -16.12 3.39
N VAL A 13 4.20 -16.28 4.60
CA VAL A 13 3.83 -15.16 5.49
C VAL A 13 4.98 -14.77 6.40
N GLU A 14 5.79 -15.73 6.83
CA GLU A 14 6.88 -15.52 7.78
C GLU A 14 7.88 -14.43 7.34
N PRO A 15 8.33 -14.37 6.08
CA PRO A 15 9.21 -13.29 5.60
C PRO A 15 8.58 -11.90 5.59
N LEU A 16 7.25 -11.82 5.68
CA LEU A 16 6.48 -10.57 5.66
C LEU A 16 6.08 -10.08 7.05
N LEU A 17 6.59 -10.73 8.11
CA LEU A 17 6.31 -10.30 9.46
C LEU A 17 6.88 -8.90 9.70
N PRO A 18 6.07 -7.99 10.27
CA PRO A 18 6.59 -6.70 10.67
C PRO A 18 7.63 -6.88 11.79
N ASP A 19 8.68 -6.08 11.74
CA ASP A 19 9.66 -5.99 12.83
C ASP A 19 9.10 -5.20 14.03
N ASP A 20 9.89 -5.13 15.10
CA ASP A 20 9.47 -4.48 16.34
C ASP A 20 9.29 -2.95 16.19
N ASP A 21 9.90 -2.35 15.17
CA ASP A 21 9.81 -0.91 14.89
C ASP A 21 8.66 -0.56 13.95
N SER A 22 8.00 -1.56 13.35
CA SER A 22 6.89 -1.37 12.43
C SER A 22 5.62 -0.94 13.16
N LEU A 23 5.02 0.14 12.70
CA LEU A 23 3.70 0.58 13.18
C LEU A 23 2.61 -0.25 12.52
N PHE A 24 1.67 -0.70 13.32
CA PHE A 24 0.53 -1.49 12.86
C PHE A 24 -0.75 -0.67 12.90
N VAL A 25 -1.31 -0.37 11.71
CA VAL A 25 -2.56 0.38 11.58
C VAL A 25 -3.65 -0.54 11.06
N VAL A 26 -4.70 -0.74 11.86
CA VAL A 26 -5.85 -1.56 11.47
C VAL A 26 -6.80 -0.75 10.61
N LYS A 27 -7.00 -1.20 9.37
CA LYS A 27 -7.93 -0.53 8.44
C LYS A 27 -9.38 -0.82 8.80
N ALA A 28 -10.18 0.24 8.88
CA ALA A 28 -11.64 0.12 9.03
C ALA A 28 -12.33 -0.26 7.72
N ARG A 29 -11.82 0.24 6.57
CA ARG A 29 -12.37 0.01 5.23
C ARG A 29 -11.23 -0.12 4.21
N HIS A 30 -11.51 0.07 2.93
CA HIS A 30 -10.57 -0.13 1.83
C HIS A 30 -9.34 0.79 1.90
N SER A 31 -9.56 2.10 2.03
CA SER A 31 -8.45 3.03 2.17
C SER A 31 -7.79 2.91 3.55
N ALA A 32 -6.46 2.94 3.56
CA ALA A 32 -5.67 2.95 4.79
C ALA A 32 -5.86 4.23 5.63
N PHE A 33 -6.38 5.30 5.02
CA PHE A 33 -6.62 6.58 5.70
C PHE A 33 -7.99 6.68 6.36
N TYR A 34 -8.98 5.93 5.86
CA TYR A 34 -10.35 6.07 6.34
C TYR A 34 -10.50 5.55 7.77
N GLN A 35 -10.89 6.45 8.68
CA GLN A 35 -11.14 6.15 10.11
C GLN A 35 -9.93 5.46 10.79
N THR A 36 -8.71 5.85 10.40
CA THR A 36 -7.47 5.35 11.00
C THR A 36 -6.59 6.52 11.45
N PRO A 37 -5.61 6.29 12.34
CA PRO A 37 -4.65 7.31 12.74
C PRO A 37 -3.51 7.51 11.73
N LEU A 38 -3.56 6.92 10.52
CA LEU A 38 -2.42 6.93 9.59
C LEU A 38 -1.96 8.35 9.23
N GLU A 39 -2.89 9.25 8.88
CA GLU A 39 -2.56 10.63 8.54
C GLU A 39 -1.82 11.34 9.67
N TYR A 40 -2.33 11.20 10.90
CA TYR A 40 -1.68 11.74 12.09
C TYR A 40 -0.26 11.19 12.28
N LEU A 41 -0.08 9.87 12.13
CA LEU A 41 1.23 9.22 12.27
C LEU A 41 2.22 9.71 11.21
N LEU A 42 1.80 9.83 9.96
CA LEU A 42 2.63 10.36 8.88
C LEU A 42 3.08 11.79 9.18
N GLN A 43 2.18 12.63 9.65
CA GLN A 43 2.48 14.02 10.04
C GLN A 43 3.45 14.07 11.23
N GLN A 44 3.24 13.26 12.26
CA GLN A 44 4.12 13.20 13.43
C GLN A 44 5.54 12.79 13.08
N HIS A 45 5.71 11.92 12.10
CA HIS A 45 7.02 11.47 11.63
C HIS A 45 7.59 12.30 10.48
N GLY A 46 6.90 13.36 10.04
CA GLY A 46 7.35 14.23 8.94
C GLY A 46 7.44 13.51 7.60
N ILE A 47 6.60 12.49 7.36
CA ILE A 47 6.62 11.68 6.15
C ILE A 47 5.81 12.37 5.05
N GLY A 48 6.47 12.70 3.94
CA GLY A 48 5.86 13.31 2.75
C GLY A 48 5.77 12.37 1.54
N HIS A 49 6.40 11.20 1.61
CA HIS A 49 6.41 10.21 0.54
C HIS A 49 6.05 8.83 1.11
N ILE A 50 5.15 8.13 0.44
CA ILE A 50 4.75 6.78 0.80
C ILE A 50 4.93 5.82 -0.36
N VAL A 51 5.28 4.59 -0.01
CA VAL A 51 5.41 3.48 -0.96
C VAL A 51 4.29 2.49 -0.70
N LEU A 52 3.50 2.18 -1.71
CA LEU A 52 2.35 1.30 -1.60
C LEU A 52 2.66 -0.09 -2.19
N CYS A 53 2.34 -1.11 -1.42
CA CYS A 53 2.33 -2.50 -1.84
C CYS A 53 1.13 -3.23 -1.19
N GLY A 54 0.92 -4.49 -1.55
CA GLY A 54 -0.16 -5.31 -0.98
C GLY A 54 -1.34 -5.51 -1.93
N GLN A 55 -2.56 -5.57 -1.39
CA GLN A 55 -3.77 -5.93 -2.17
C GLN A 55 -5.01 -5.17 -1.69
N ALA A 56 -6.02 -5.01 -2.54
CA ALA A 56 -6.00 -5.30 -3.98
C ALA A 56 -5.62 -4.05 -4.76
N THR A 57 -4.88 -4.20 -5.86
CA THR A 57 -4.40 -3.09 -6.72
C THR A 57 -5.52 -2.14 -7.10
N GLU A 58 -6.65 -2.67 -7.56
CA GLU A 58 -7.81 -1.91 -8.05
C GLU A 58 -8.80 -1.49 -6.95
N GLN A 59 -8.48 -1.75 -5.70
CA GLN A 59 -9.29 -1.35 -4.54
C GLN A 59 -8.46 -0.68 -3.46
N CYS A 60 -8.01 -1.42 -2.44
CA CYS A 60 -7.34 -0.84 -1.27
C CYS A 60 -6.10 -0.02 -1.65
N VAL A 61 -5.30 -0.48 -2.61
CA VAL A 61 -4.12 0.24 -3.09
C VAL A 61 -4.54 1.51 -3.83
N LEU A 62 -5.44 1.40 -4.81
CA LEU A 62 -5.97 2.54 -5.57
C LEU A 62 -6.61 3.60 -4.66
N TYR A 63 -7.48 3.17 -3.72
CA TYR A 63 -8.20 4.11 -2.85
C TYR A 63 -7.27 4.77 -1.83
N SER A 64 -6.27 4.04 -1.34
CA SER A 64 -5.24 4.63 -0.47
C SER A 64 -4.35 5.60 -1.23
N ALA A 65 -4.00 5.31 -2.48
CA ALA A 65 -3.25 6.22 -3.35
C ALA A 65 -4.03 7.53 -3.59
N LEU A 66 -5.35 7.45 -3.83
CA LEU A 66 -6.21 8.61 -3.98
C LEU A 66 -6.22 9.47 -2.72
N ASP A 67 -6.42 8.85 -1.56
CA ASP A 67 -6.44 9.55 -0.27
C ASP A 67 -5.08 10.20 0.03
N ALA A 68 -3.97 9.54 -0.31
CA ALA A 68 -2.63 10.09 -0.20
C ALA A 68 -2.43 11.31 -1.13
N HIS A 69 -2.87 11.18 -2.38
CA HIS A 69 -2.79 12.26 -3.38
C HIS A 69 -3.57 13.51 -2.94
N ILE A 70 -4.79 13.33 -2.42
CA ILE A 70 -5.60 14.43 -1.88
C ILE A 70 -4.89 15.15 -0.73
N ARG A 71 -4.07 14.44 0.04
CA ARG A 71 -3.28 14.97 1.16
C ARG A 71 -1.92 15.50 0.76
N HIS A 72 -1.65 15.60 -0.55
CA HIS A 72 -0.39 16.09 -1.11
C HIS A 72 0.84 15.24 -0.73
N LEU A 73 0.64 13.96 -0.46
CA LEU A 73 1.73 13.01 -0.28
C LEU A 73 2.24 12.55 -1.65
N GLU A 74 3.55 12.40 -1.77
CA GLU A 74 4.14 11.69 -2.91
C GLU A 74 3.86 10.20 -2.79
N VAL A 75 3.47 9.57 -3.90
CA VAL A 75 3.10 8.14 -3.91
C VAL A 75 3.96 7.39 -4.90
N THR A 76 4.56 6.32 -4.44
CA THR A 76 5.15 5.28 -5.31
C THR A 76 4.37 3.98 -5.14
N VAL A 77 4.10 3.28 -6.22
CA VAL A 77 3.47 1.96 -6.21
C VAL A 77 4.45 0.93 -6.76
N LEU A 78 4.67 -0.14 -6.02
CA LEU A 78 5.52 -1.26 -6.43
C LEU A 78 4.70 -2.23 -7.27
N ARG A 79 4.86 -2.19 -8.60
CA ARG A 79 4.05 -2.96 -9.55
C ARG A 79 4.12 -4.47 -9.34
N ASP A 80 5.30 -4.97 -8.97
CA ASP A 80 5.58 -6.38 -8.70
C ASP A 80 5.29 -6.80 -7.26
N ALA A 81 4.89 -5.86 -6.40
CA ALA A 81 4.52 -6.11 -5.01
C ALA A 81 3.04 -5.78 -4.70
N VAL A 82 2.20 -5.66 -5.72
CA VAL A 82 0.74 -5.53 -5.59
C VAL A 82 0.03 -6.70 -6.25
N ALA A 83 -1.05 -7.18 -5.62
CA ALA A 83 -1.88 -8.26 -6.14
C ALA A 83 -3.30 -7.75 -6.44
N HIS A 84 -3.94 -8.31 -7.45
CA HIS A 84 -5.25 -7.87 -7.93
C HIS A 84 -6.32 -8.97 -7.79
N ILE A 85 -7.58 -8.55 -7.92
CA ILE A 85 -8.73 -9.44 -8.05
C ILE A 85 -9.07 -9.59 -9.54
N HIS A 86 -9.15 -8.47 -10.27
CA HIS A 86 -9.47 -8.42 -11.69
C HIS A 86 -8.35 -7.76 -12.47
N ALA A 87 -7.68 -8.52 -13.35
CA ALA A 87 -6.48 -8.08 -14.06
C ALA A 87 -6.69 -6.83 -14.92
N ASP A 88 -7.81 -6.73 -15.63
CA ASP A 88 -8.18 -5.58 -16.45
C ASP A 88 -8.40 -4.31 -15.62
N LEU A 89 -9.05 -4.43 -14.46
CA LEU A 89 -9.26 -3.32 -13.55
C LEU A 89 -7.96 -2.90 -12.86
N ALA A 90 -7.08 -3.84 -12.53
CA ALA A 90 -5.77 -3.55 -11.95
C ALA A 90 -4.89 -2.75 -12.91
N GLU A 91 -4.87 -3.13 -14.18
CA GLU A 91 -4.13 -2.37 -15.20
C GLU A 91 -4.68 -0.94 -15.34
N ALA A 92 -6.00 -0.79 -15.37
CA ALA A 92 -6.64 0.51 -15.38
C ALA A 92 -6.32 1.32 -14.12
N ALA A 93 -6.33 0.70 -12.94
CA ALA A 93 -5.99 1.34 -11.67
C ALA A 93 -4.54 1.87 -11.64
N LEU A 94 -3.57 1.07 -12.11
CA LEU A 94 -2.18 1.51 -12.21
C LEU A 94 -2.03 2.73 -13.14
N ARG A 95 -2.68 2.70 -14.29
CA ARG A 95 -2.69 3.86 -15.21
C ARG A 95 -3.35 5.10 -14.60
N MET A 96 -4.43 4.92 -13.84
CA MET A 96 -5.10 6.05 -13.15
C MET A 96 -4.21 6.63 -12.06
N MET A 97 -3.54 5.80 -11.27
CA MET A 97 -2.60 6.27 -10.25
C MET A 97 -1.46 7.07 -10.88
N GLU A 98 -0.88 6.57 -11.97
CA GLU A 98 0.20 7.26 -12.68
C GLU A 98 -0.27 8.59 -13.31
N ARG A 99 -1.34 8.55 -14.11
CA ARG A 99 -1.76 9.69 -14.93
C ARG A 99 -2.56 10.74 -14.17
N ASN A 100 -3.45 10.31 -13.27
CA ASN A 100 -4.37 11.22 -12.58
C ASN A 100 -3.83 11.68 -11.24
N MET A 101 -2.98 10.88 -10.59
CA MET A 101 -2.48 11.15 -9.24
C MET A 101 -0.98 11.45 -9.21
N GLY A 102 -0.29 11.33 -10.36
CA GLY A 102 1.15 11.55 -10.44
C GLY A 102 1.96 10.52 -9.67
N ALA A 103 1.39 9.34 -9.38
CA ALA A 103 2.11 8.28 -8.69
C ALA A 103 3.24 7.73 -9.57
N ARG A 104 4.37 7.45 -8.93
CA ARG A 104 5.48 6.74 -9.57
C ARG A 104 5.20 5.23 -9.54
N LEU A 105 5.26 4.58 -10.68
CA LEU A 105 5.23 3.13 -10.78
C LEU A 105 6.65 2.59 -10.95
N THR A 106 7.06 1.68 -10.08
CA THR A 106 8.39 1.05 -10.14
C THR A 106 8.32 -0.39 -9.65
N ASP A 107 9.36 -1.14 -9.87
CA ASP A 107 9.52 -2.49 -9.32
C ASP A 107 10.40 -2.43 -8.06
N VAL A 108 10.34 -3.48 -7.22
CA VAL A 108 11.07 -3.51 -5.93
C VAL A 108 12.57 -3.29 -6.15
N ASP A 109 13.16 -3.97 -7.16
CA ASP A 109 14.60 -3.90 -7.42
C ASP A 109 15.06 -2.51 -7.93
N ASP A 110 14.14 -1.74 -8.50
CA ASP A 110 14.42 -0.39 -9.02
C ASP A 110 14.09 0.72 -8.00
N MET A 111 13.54 0.34 -6.85
CA MET A 111 13.18 1.29 -5.80
C MET A 111 14.42 1.92 -5.18
N ARG A 112 14.41 3.25 -5.07
CA ARG A 112 15.43 4.02 -4.33
C ARG A 112 14.83 4.45 -2.99
N TRP A 113 15.32 3.85 -1.95
CA TRP A 113 14.91 4.10 -0.56
C TRP A 113 15.58 5.35 0.04
#